data_420c2606a2f437b4c6fbc11631239e27
#
_entry.id   420c2606a2f437b4c6fbc11631239e27
#
_cell.length_a   1.000
_cell.length_b   1.000
_cell.length_c   1.000
_cell.angle_alpha   90.00
_cell.angle_beta   90.00
_cell.angle_gamma   90.00
#
_symmetry.space_group_name_H-M   'P 1'
#
loop_
_entity.id
_entity.type
_entity.pdbx_description
1 polymer ?
#
loop_
_entity_poly.entity_id
_entity_poly.type
_entity_poly.pdbx_seq_one_letter_code
_entity_poly.pdbx_strand_id
1 'polypeptide(L)'
;MFQGKCHFCDVCDGRGCLSELPGMGGVFDNENFMRNCADWSRYASGSVDDSSVSLPRIRLAPITGAIQNVGYPDEKSFYFDLINGAIAAEVGLSIGDGHPDEKLRFGIEALANAGRSGAVFIKPYENRKILERMEWAAPVSEIVGVDIDSYAIVTMRNLVNLQKK
;
A
#
# COMPACT_ATOMS: atom_id res chain seq x y z
N MET A 1 -7.07 18.90 5.38
CA MET A 1 -7.34 19.24 3.97
C MET A 1 -6.08 18.89 3.19
N PHE A 2 -6.12 17.84 2.39
CA PHE A 2 -4.97 17.36 1.62
C PHE A 2 -4.55 18.42 0.60
N GLN A 3 -3.33 18.92 0.69
CA GLN A 3 -2.72 19.81 -0.31
C GLN A 3 -1.78 19.06 -1.27
N GLY A 4 -1.83 17.75 -1.31
CA GLY A 4 -1.02 16.95 -2.23
C GLY A 4 -1.70 16.83 -3.58
N LYS A 5 -1.26 17.58 -4.59
CA LYS A 5 -1.63 17.29 -5.97
C LYS A 5 -0.95 16.00 -6.43
N CYS A 6 -1.72 15.05 -6.95
CA CYS A 6 -1.16 14.00 -7.78
C CYS A 6 -0.44 14.68 -8.96
N HIS A 7 0.86 14.45 -9.14
CA HIS A 7 1.70 15.17 -10.12
C HIS A 7 1.73 14.49 -11.49
N PHE A 8 0.78 13.61 -11.79
CA PHE A 8 0.76 12.92 -13.08
C PHE A 8 -0.13 13.57 -14.13
N CYS A 9 -1.02 14.48 -13.74
CA CYS A 9 -1.95 15.13 -14.66
C CYS A 9 -2.01 16.62 -14.38
N ASP A 10 -1.74 17.45 -15.39
CA ASP A 10 -1.83 18.90 -15.30
C ASP A 10 -3.24 19.42 -15.01
N VAL A 11 -4.25 18.59 -15.24
CA VAL A 11 -5.67 18.90 -15.07
C VAL A 11 -6.30 18.33 -13.79
N CYS A 12 -5.50 17.76 -12.88
CA CYS A 12 -6.00 17.16 -11.66
C CYS A 12 -6.50 18.21 -10.67
N ASP A 13 -7.77 18.13 -10.28
CA ASP A 13 -8.38 18.99 -9.27
C ASP A 13 -8.11 18.53 -7.82
N GLY A 14 -7.39 17.42 -7.66
CA GLY A 14 -7.06 16.82 -6.35
C GLY A 14 -8.20 16.03 -5.69
N ARG A 15 -9.31 15.81 -6.39
CA ARG A 15 -10.49 15.10 -5.86
C ARG A 15 -10.69 13.70 -6.39
N GLY A 16 -9.75 13.21 -7.14
CA GLY A 16 -9.80 11.88 -7.71
C GLY A 16 -9.02 11.79 -9.01
N CYS A 17 -8.70 10.60 -9.46
CA CYS A 17 -7.96 10.41 -10.69
C CYS A 17 -8.91 10.37 -11.89
N LEU A 18 -8.78 11.34 -12.79
CA LEU A 18 -9.49 11.37 -14.07
C LEU A 18 -8.89 10.39 -15.08
N SER A 19 -7.68 9.91 -14.83
CA SER A 19 -7.03 8.90 -15.64
C SER A 19 -7.32 7.49 -15.11
N GLU A 20 -7.17 6.51 -15.96
CA GLU A 20 -7.51 5.10 -15.73
C GLU A 20 -6.59 4.36 -14.73
N LEU A 21 -5.94 5.06 -13.81
CA LEU A 21 -5.07 4.40 -12.83
C LEU A 21 -5.90 3.89 -11.64
N PRO A 22 -6.16 2.58 -11.57
CA PRO A 22 -6.89 2.01 -10.45
C PRO A 22 -6.10 2.25 -9.14
N GLY A 23 -6.79 2.71 -8.11
CA GLY A 23 -6.21 2.84 -6.78
C GLY A 23 -5.53 4.17 -6.43
N MET A 24 -5.40 5.10 -7.37
CA MET A 24 -4.89 6.45 -7.11
C MET A 24 -6.06 7.42 -6.95
N GLY A 25 -6.73 7.41 -5.81
CA GLY A 25 -7.79 8.36 -5.49
C GLY A 25 -8.88 8.47 -6.56
N GLY A 26 -9.43 7.32 -6.94
CA GLY A 26 -10.34 7.20 -8.06
C GLY A 26 -11.42 8.28 -8.12
N VAL A 27 -11.81 8.63 -9.31
CA VAL A 27 -12.93 9.54 -9.55
C VAL A 27 -14.17 8.95 -8.89
N PHE A 28 -14.79 9.68 -7.98
CA PHE A 28 -15.94 9.21 -7.20
C PHE A 28 -17.18 8.95 -8.06
N ASP A 29 -17.19 9.38 -9.32
CA ASP A 29 -18.26 9.22 -10.29
C ASP A 29 -17.94 8.25 -11.44
N ASN A 30 -16.81 7.57 -11.37
CA ASN A 30 -16.52 6.52 -12.36
C ASN A 30 -17.39 5.28 -12.08
N GLU A 31 -17.78 4.61 -13.15
CA GLU A 31 -18.72 3.49 -13.09
C GLU A 31 -18.26 2.35 -12.17
N ASN A 32 -16.97 2.04 -12.15
CA ASN A 32 -16.41 1.01 -11.28
C ASN A 32 -16.49 1.40 -9.81
N PHE A 33 -16.21 2.67 -9.48
CA PHE A 33 -16.35 3.17 -8.12
C PHE A 33 -17.81 3.12 -7.66
N MET A 34 -18.74 3.59 -8.50
CA MET A 34 -20.17 3.56 -8.19
C MET A 34 -20.69 2.14 -8.01
N ARG A 35 -20.27 1.19 -8.86
CA ARG A 35 -20.60 -0.22 -8.72
C ARG A 35 -20.06 -0.80 -7.43
N ASN A 36 -18.80 -0.56 -7.10
CA ASN A 36 -18.19 -1.01 -5.84
C ASN A 36 -18.96 -0.48 -4.63
N CYS A 37 -19.31 0.80 -4.60
CA CYS A 37 -20.12 1.38 -3.54
C CYS A 37 -21.52 0.75 -3.45
N ALA A 38 -22.17 0.51 -4.58
CA ALA A 38 -23.49 -0.13 -4.63
C ALA A 38 -23.44 -1.58 -4.14
N ASP A 39 -22.38 -2.32 -4.47
CA ASP A 39 -22.18 -3.69 -4.00
C ASP A 39 -21.90 -3.73 -2.49
N TRP A 40 -21.08 -2.83 -1.97
CA TRP A 40 -20.90 -2.70 -0.52
C TRP A 40 -22.21 -2.43 0.22
N SER A 41 -23.08 -1.57 -0.34
CA SER A 41 -24.39 -1.29 0.25
C SER A 41 -25.28 -2.53 0.39
N ARG A 42 -25.16 -3.48 -0.54
CA ARG A 42 -25.90 -4.76 -0.47
C ARG A 42 -25.44 -5.63 0.70
N TYR A 43 -24.14 -5.61 1.01
CA TYR A 43 -23.56 -6.36 2.15
C TYR A 43 -23.76 -5.64 3.47
N ALA A 44 -23.69 -4.31 3.48
CA ALA A 44 -23.83 -3.50 4.70
C ALA A 44 -25.28 -3.39 5.21
N SER A 45 -26.29 -3.66 4.38
CA SER A 45 -27.72 -3.58 4.75
C SER A 45 -28.26 -4.83 5.44
N GLY A 46 -27.48 -5.89 5.54
CA GLY A 46 -27.85 -7.10 6.29
C GLY A 46 -27.62 -6.90 7.79
N SER A 47 -28.61 -7.22 8.63
CA SER A 47 -28.35 -7.38 10.06
C SER A 47 -27.45 -8.61 10.23
N VAL A 48 -26.17 -8.39 10.51
CA VAL A 48 -25.26 -9.45 10.90
C VAL A 48 -25.52 -9.73 12.38
N ASP A 49 -25.91 -10.95 12.71
CA ASP A 49 -25.90 -11.42 14.08
C ASP A 49 -24.43 -11.58 14.49
N ASP A 50 -23.93 -10.60 15.23
CA ASP A 50 -22.53 -10.41 15.56
C ASP A 50 -22.01 -11.42 16.60
N SER A 51 -22.87 -12.27 17.13
CA SER A 51 -22.55 -13.15 18.25
C SER A 51 -21.69 -14.36 17.86
N SER A 52 -21.48 -14.64 16.57
CA SER A 52 -20.73 -15.81 16.08
C SER A 52 -19.66 -15.51 15.02
N VAL A 53 -19.48 -14.26 14.63
CA VAL A 53 -18.54 -13.88 13.57
C VAL A 53 -17.17 -13.54 14.18
N SER A 54 -16.23 -14.46 14.03
CA SER A 54 -14.81 -14.10 14.18
C SER A 54 -14.45 -13.13 13.06
N LEU A 55 -14.34 -11.85 13.37
CA LEU A 55 -13.90 -10.87 12.38
C LEU A 55 -12.52 -11.26 11.82
N PRO A 56 -12.32 -11.19 10.50
CA PRO A 56 -11.01 -11.39 9.94
C PRO A 56 -10.04 -10.37 10.53
N ARG A 57 -8.81 -10.79 10.79
CA ARG A 57 -7.78 -9.87 11.28
C ARG A 57 -7.55 -8.77 10.24
N ILE A 58 -7.73 -7.53 10.64
CA ILE A 58 -7.40 -6.37 9.81
C ILE A 58 -5.89 -6.20 9.79
N ARG A 59 -5.35 -5.92 8.62
CA ARG A 59 -3.92 -5.64 8.40
C ARG A 59 -3.77 -4.37 7.58
N LEU A 60 -2.72 -3.59 7.85
CA LEU A 60 -2.38 -2.46 7.01
C LEU A 60 -2.16 -2.89 5.56
N ALA A 61 -2.55 -2.05 4.61
CA ALA A 61 -2.08 -2.17 3.25
C ALA A 61 -0.59 -1.78 3.16
N PRO A 62 0.19 -2.41 2.24
CA PRO A 62 1.60 -2.11 2.06
C PRO A 62 1.80 -0.79 1.28
N ILE A 63 1.50 0.34 1.92
CA ILE A 63 1.55 1.67 1.30
C ILE A 63 3.00 2.11 1.13
N THR A 64 3.32 2.66 -0.04
CA THR A 64 4.60 3.29 -0.37
C THR A 64 4.37 4.64 -1.05
N GLY A 65 5.41 5.48 -1.12
CA GLY A 65 5.30 6.80 -1.77
C GLY A 65 4.58 7.81 -0.89
N ALA A 66 4.97 7.90 0.35
CA ALA A 66 4.37 8.78 1.33
C ALA A 66 4.35 10.25 0.92
N ILE A 67 5.45 10.75 0.37
CA ILE A 67 5.55 12.13 -0.09
C ILE A 67 4.56 12.38 -1.22
N GLN A 68 4.55 11.50 -2.22
CA GLN A 68 3.78 11.68 -3.45
C GLN A 68 2.30 11.37 -3.28
N ASN A 69 1.98 10.32 -2.52
CA ASN A 69 0.62 9.79 -2.43
C ASN A 69 -0.14 10.33 -1.21
N VAL A 70 0.58 10.71 -0.15
CA VAL A 70 -0.02 11.10 1.12
C VAL A 70 0.33 12.55 1.51
N GLY A 71 1.30 13.17 0.83
CA GLY A 71 1.77 14.52 1.16
C GLY A 71 2.56 14.60 2.47
N TYR A 72 3.20 13.50 2.85
CA TYR A 72 4.03 13.43 4.04
C TYR A 72 5.36 14.18 3.82
N PRO A 73 5.98 14.75 4.87
CA PRO A 73 7.22 15.52 4.69
C PRO A 73 8.40 14.66 4.22
N ASP A 74 8.48 13.41 4.65
CA ASP A 74 9.50 12.47 4.21
C ASP A 74 9.04 11.00 4.35
N GLU A 75 9.66 10.12 3.57
CA GLU A 75 9.28 8.69 3.56
C GLU A 75 9.59 7.99 4.88
N LYS A 76 10.69 8.30 5.54
CA LYS A 76 11.10 7.61 6.76
C LYS A 76 10.14 7.87 7.91
N SER A 77 9.84 9.14 8.20
CA SER A 77 8.88 9.52 9.25
C SER A 77 7.52 8.87 9.04
N PHE A 78 7.06 8.81 7.79
CA PHE A 78 5.80 8.15 7.47
C PHE A 78 5.76 6.69 7.93
N TYR A 79 6.79 5.90 7.64
CA TYR A 79 6.80 4.50 8.04
C TYR A 79 6.78 4.33 9.57
N PHE A 80 7.53 5.16 10.29
CA PHE A 80 7.55 5.11 11.76
C PHE A 80 6.18 5.46 12.34
N ASP A 81 5.55 6.53 11.86
CA ASP A 81 4.23 6.95 12.33
C ASP A 81 3.15 5.92 11.97
N LEU A 82 3.19 5.38 10.73
CA LEU A 82 2.26 4.36 10.27
C LEU A 82 2.34 3.09 11.13
N ILE A 83 3.54 2.57 11.39
CA ILE A 83 3.74 1.36 12.18
C ILE A 83 3.33 1.60 13.63
N ASN A 84 3.70 2.72 14.24
CA ASN A 84 3.32 3.06 15.60
C ASN A 84 1.79 3.23 15.73
N GLY A 85 1.16 3.89 14.77
CA GLY A 85 -0.29 4.04 14.72
C GLY A 85 -1.02 2.70 14.58
N ALA A 86 -0.50 1.81 13.74
CA ALA A 86 -1.07 0.47 13.57
C ALA A 86 -0.92 -0.39 14.82
N ILE A 87 0.20 -0.30 15.54
CA ILE A 87 0.39 -0.97 16.82
C ILE A 87 -0.63 -0.46 17.85
N ALA A 88 -0.81 0.87 17.93
CA ALA A 88 -1.78 1.47 18.84
C ALA A 88 -3.23 1.08 18.51
N ALA A 89 -3.53 0.84 17.24
CA ALA A 89 -4.85 0.38 16.76
C ALA A 89 -5.01 -1.15 16.79
N GLU A 90 -4.00 -1.90 17.24
CA GLU A 90 -3.98 -3.36 17.29
C GLU A 90 -4.26 -4.07 15.94
N VAL A 91 -3.89 -3.41 14.83
CA VAL A 91 -4.00 -4.00 13.47
C VAL A 91 -2.69 -4.65 13.04
N GLY A 92 -2.78 -5.62 12.14
CA GLY A 92 -1.63 -6.31 11.58
C GLY A 92 -0.73 -5.37 10.78
N LEU A 93 0.58 -5.57 10.86
CA LEU A 93 1.57 -4.70 10.24
C LEU A 93 1.91 -5.17 8.83
N SER A 94 2.04 -4.23 7.91
CA SER A 94 2.55 -4.49 6.55
C SER A 94 3.41 -3.35 6.08
N ILE A 95 4.44 -3.69 5.32
CA ILE A 95 5.30 -2.74 4.61
C ILE A 95 5.42 -3.13 3.14
N GLY A 96 5.63 -2.15 2.30
CA GLY A 96 5.77 -2.32 0.86
C GLY A 96 7.16 -1.97 0.36
N ASP A 97 7.53 -2.62 -0.75
CA ASP A 97 8.71 -2.27 -1.53
C ASP A 97 8.37 -1.19 -2.56
N GLY A 98 9.37 -0.43 -2.97
CA GLY A 98 9.21 0.63 -3.95
C GLY A 98 10.54 1.11 -4.50
N HIS A 99 10.46 2.13 -5.34
CA HIS A 99 11.63 2.85 -5.84
C HIS A 99 11.63 4.27 -5.24
N PRO A 100 12.77 4.76 -4.74
CA PRO A 100 14.05 4.07 -4.57
C PRO A 100 14.04 2.99 -3.47
N ASP A 101 15.11 2.20 -3.43
CA ASP A 101 15.26 1.00 -2.57
C ASP A 101 15.14 1.32 -1.06
N GLU A 102 15.44 2.55 -0.68
CA GLU A 102 15.32 3.07 0.69
C GLU A 102 13.90 2.93 1.24
N LYS A 103 12.87 2.95 0.41
CA LYS A 103 11.48 2.80 0.85
C LYS A 103 11.26 1.50 1.61
N LEU A 104 11.75 0.38 1.07
CA LEU A 104 11.67 -0.90 1.78
C LEU A 104 12.52 -0.89 3.05
N ARG A 105 13.73 -0.31 3.00
CA ARG A 105 14.63 -0.23 4.14
C ARG A 105 14.04 0.57 5.30
N PHE A 106 13.36 1.67 5.03
CA PHE A 106 12.66 2.46 6.05
C PHE A 106 11.54 1.67 6.71
N GLY A 107 10.76 0.91 5.94
CA GLY A 107 9.75 0.02 6.49
C GLY A 107 10.33 -1.08 7.37
N ILE A 108 11.42 -1.72 6.94
CA ILE A 108 12.16 -2.71 7.74
C ILE A 108 12.69 -2.09 9.03
N GLU A 109 13.31 -0.91 8.94
CA GLU A 109 13.82 -0.18 10.10
C GLU A 109 12.70 0.17 11.10
N ALA A 110 11.55 0.60 10.61
CA ALA A 110 10.40 0.92 11.46
C ALA A 110 9.87 -0.31 12.21
N LEU A 111 9.73 -1.46 11.55
CA LEU A 111 9.34 -2.72 12.18
C LEU A 111 10.39 -3.18 13.21
N ALA A 112 11.66 -3.15 12.85
CA ALA A 112 12.75 -3.54 13.73
C ALA A 112 12.82 -2.65 14.99
N ASN A 113 12.69 -1.33 14.82
CA ASN A 113 12.70 -0.37 15.92
C ASN A 113 11.51 -0.57 16.87
N ALA A 114 10.35 -0.98 16.33
CA ALA A 114 9.19 -1.30 17.14
C ALA A 114 9.27 -2.71 17.80
N GLY A 115 10.32 -3.50 17.52
CA GLY A 115 10.42 -4.87 17.98
C GLY A 115 9.30 -5.78 17.48
N ARG A 116 8.82 -5.54 16.25
CA ARG A 116 7.66 -6.22 15.67
C ARG A 116 8.02 -6.83 14.32
N SER A 117 7.22 -7.80 13.92
CA SER A 117 7.24 -8.38 12.58
C SER A 117 5.96 -8.05 11.84
N GLY A 118 6.00 -8.12 10.51
CA GLY A 118 4.86 -7.83 9.65
C GLY A 118 4.91 -8.53 8.30
N ALA A 119 3.89 -8.34 7.49
CA ALA A 119 3.91 -8.77 6.10
C ALA A 119 4.77 -7.81 5.26
N VAL A 120 5.60 -8.36 4.39
CA VAL A 120 6.45 -7.59 3.49
C VAL A 120 6.07 -7.88 2.05
N PHE A 121 5.69 -6.84 1.31
CA PHE A 121 5.28 -6.98 -0.08
C PHE A 121 6.36 -6.42 -1.00
N ILE A 122 6.93 -7.30 -1.81
CA ILE A 122 8.04 -7.02 -2.72
C ILE A 122 7.48 -6.82 -4.13
N LYS A 123 8.04 -5.87 -4.88
CA LYS A 123 7.69 -5.66 -6.28
C LYS A 123 8.17 -6.83 -7.15
N PRO A 124 7.48 -7.12 -8.27
CA PRO A 124 7.79 -8.26 -9.14
C PRO A 124 9.02 -7.97 -10.01
N TYR A 125 10.16 -7.74 -9.38
CA TYR A 125 11.46 -7.60 -10.03
C TYR A 125 11.94 -8.92 -10.62
N GLU A 126 13.10 -8.89 -11.26
CA GLU A 126 13.86 -10.10 -11.59
C GLU A 126 14.16 -10.92 -10.32
N ASN A 127 14.22 -12.24 -10.47
CA ASN A 127 14.34 -13.19 -9.35
C ASN A 127 15.47 -12.82 -8.38
N ARG A 128 16.64 -12.43 -8.90
CA ARG A 128 17.79 -12.05 -8.07
C ARG A 128 17.44 -10.89 -7.14
N LYS A 129 16.74 -9.88 -7.64
CA LYS A 129 16.34 -8.71 -6.83
C LYS A 129 15.23 -9.06 -5.84
N ILE A 130 14.31 -9.94 -6.19
CA ILE A 130 13.31 -10.46 -5.25
C ILE A 130 13.99 -11.17 -4.08
N LEU A 131 14.94 -12.07 -4.37
CA LEU A 131 15.69 -12.78 -3.31
C LEU A 131 16.46 -11.82 -2.43
N GLU A 132 17.15 -10.83 -3.01
CA GLU A 132 17.83 -9.78 -2.24
C GLU A 132 16.87 -9.03 -1.29
N ARG A 133 15.68 -8.69 -1.75
CA ARG A 133 14.65 -8.04 -0.93
C ARG A 133 14.14 -8.94 0.18
N MET A 134 13.97 -10.22 -0.11
CA MET A 134 13.59 -11.22 0.90
C MET A 134 14.65 -11.34 1.97
N GLU A 135 15.94 -11.36 1.61
CA GLU A 135 17.05 -11.38 2.56
C GLU A 135 17.02 -10.15 3.47
N TRP A 136 16.79 -8.95 2.92
CA TRP A 136 16.68 -7.74 3.74
C TRP A 136 15.51 -7.80 4.72
N ALA A 137 14.38 -8.33 4.27
CA ALA A 137 13.15 -8.39 5.06
C ALA A 137 13.11 -9.54 6.08
N ALA A 138 13.92 -10.57 5.89
CA ALA A 138 13.87 -11.81 6.68
C ALA A 138 13.82 -11.58 8.21
N PRO A 139 14.59 -10.63 8.79
CA PRO A 139 14.55 -10.44 10.24
C PRO A 139 13.23 -9.91 10.81
N VAL A 140 12.38 -9.30 9.96
CA VAL A 140 11.14 -8.64 10.38
C VAL A 140 9.90 -9.16 9.67
N SER A 141 10.03 -10.18 8.81
CA SER A 141 8.90 -10.68 8.04
C SER A 141 8.20 -11.86 8.70
N GLU A 142 6.88 -11.78 8.82
CA GLU A 142 6.00 -12.92 9.09
C GLU A 142 5.56 -13.61 7.80
N ILE A 143 5.31 -12.81 6.78
CA ILE A 143 4.82 -13.22 5.47
C ILE A 143 5.54 -12.37 4.43
N VAL A 144 5.95 -13.00 3.34
CA VAL A 144 6.43 -12.30 2.16
C VAL A 144 5.44 -12.51 1.02
N GLY A 145 5.00 -11.42 0.42
CA GLY A 145 4.15 -11.39 -0.77
C GLY A 145 4.84 -10.72 -1.93
N VAL A 146 4.38 -11.02 -3.14
CA VAL A 146 4.79 -10.31 -4.35
C VAL A 146 3.62 -9.48 -4.85
N ASP A 147 3.85 -8.19 -5.04
CA ASP A 147 2.86 -7.21 -5.47
C ASP A 147 2.70 -7.23 -6.99
N ILE A 148 1.86 -8.12 -7.48
CA ILE A 148 1.68 -8.36 -8.93
C ILE A 148 0.93 -7.23 -9.66
N ASP A 149 0.18 -6.39 -8.97
CA ASP A 149 -0.55 -5.28 -9.60
C ASP A 149 0.40 -4.16 -10.05
N SER A 150 1.59 -4.09 -9.48
CA SER A 150 2.61 -3.12 -9.88
C SER A 150 3.06 -3.23 -11.34
N TYR A 151 2.77 -4.33 -12.02
CA TYR A 151 2.90 -4.41 -13.49
C TYR A 151 2.04 -3.38 -14.23
N ALA A 152 0.92 -2.97 -13.65
CA ALA A 152 0.04 -1.94 -14.22
C ALA A 152 0.54 -0.51 -13.96
N ILE A 153 1.43 -0.32 -12.98
CA ILE A 153 1.91 1.01 -12.59
C ILE A 153 2.97 1.49 -13.58
N VAL A 154 2.62 2.53 -14.35
CA VAL A 154 3.49 3.09 -15.42
C VAL A 154 4.83 3.56 -14.87
N THR A 155 4.85 4.25 -13.73
CA THR A 155 6.06 4.73 -13.08
C THR A 155 7.00 3.59 -12.71
N MET A 156 6.47 2.48 -12.20
CA MET A 156 7.28 1.31 -11.87
C MET A 156 7.88 0.68 -13.13
N ARG A 157 7.11 0.52 -14.20
CA ARG A 157 7.60 -0.05 -15.47
C ARG A 157 8.72 0.76 -16.11
N ASN A 158 8.72 2.06 -15.91
CA ASN A 158 9.72 2.96 -16.49
C ASN A 158 10.97 3.13 -15.62
N LEU A 159 10.86 2.91 -14.32
CA LEU A 159 11.94 3.14 -13.37
C LEU A 159 12.70 1.87 -12.96
N VAL A 160 12.09 0.71 -13.09
CA VAL A 160 12.68 -0.56 -12.65
C VAL A 160 12.41 -1.68 -13.64
N ASN A 161 13.36 -2.60 -13.74
CA ASN A 161 13.19 -3.84 -14.50
C ASN A 161 12.28 -4.79 -13.71
N LEU A 162 11.03 -4.91 -14.14
CA LEU A 162 10.11 -5.92 -13.66
C LEU A 162 10.28 -7.21 -14.46
N GLN A 163 9.89 -8.34 -13.88
CA GLN A 163 9.81 -9.59 -14.62
C GLN A 163 8.93 -9.42 -15.85
N LYS A 164 9.32 -10.00 -16.95
CA LYS A 164 8.45 -10.12 -18.13
C LYS A 164 7.31 -11.09 -17.79
N LYS A 165 6.10 -10.69 -18.13
CA LYS A 165 4.93 -11.59 -18.04
C LYS A 165 5.09 -12.75 -18.98
#